data_320bc5ff5a83d2fabf4e087e82859cd2
#
_entry.id   320bc5ff5a83d2fabf4e087e82859cd2
#
_cell.length_a   1.000
_cell.length_b   1.000
_cell.length_c   1.000
_cell.angle_alpha   90.00
_cell.angle_beta   90.00
_cell.angle_gamma   90.00
#
_symmetry.space_group_name_H-M   'P 1'
#
loop_
_entity.id
_entity.type
_entity.pdbx_description
1 polymer ?
#
loop_
_entity_poly.entity_id
_entity_poly.type
_entity_poly.pdbx_seq_one_letter_code
_entity_poly.pdbx_strand_id
1 'polypeptide(L)'
;DNVLDYRNNLFALIDTVGVNHLIAYTERLQKPQTAFDRFINQRSYTDTDYFNEIIGTQCLREMRYADAIKYFGKVSAAFQYSLNTYKDGFMKWDPFSHGREKLPDNSDYKYNFAREMYSLEQSIKQTVDPNRKALLQIRYIIGLENSINRCWALTQYYKGDMIYWLDYDIDWTKRPA
;
A
#
# COMPACT_ATOMS: atom_id res chain seq x y z
N ASP A 1 -12.06 12.30 11.17
CA ASP A 1 -11.36 11.07 11.60
C ASP A 1 -10.98 10.27 10.35
N ASN A 2 -9.70 9.89 10.24
CA ASN A 2 -9.23 9.09 9.12
C ASN A 2 -9.73 7.65 9.28
N VAL A 3 -10.57 7.18 8.36
CA VAL A 3 -11.14 5.83 8.38
C VAL A 3 -10.07 4.72 8.30
N LEU A 4 -8.85 5.07 7.86
CA LEU A 4 -7.69 4.18 7.82
C LEU A 4 -6.75 4.40 9.03
N ASP A 5 -7.22 5.01 10.11
CA ASP A 5 -6.43 5.13 11.34
C ASP A 5 -6.40 3.76 12.07
N TYR A 6 -5.20 3.21 12.23
CA TYR A 6 -5.01 1.92 12.88
C TYR A 6 -5.41 1.90 14.37
N ARG A 7 -5.62 3.07 14.98
CA ARG A 7 -6.23 3.19 16.32
C ARG A 7 -7.72 2.87 16.32
N ASN A 8 -8.36 2.85 15.16
CA ASN A 8 -9.73 2.38 15.01
C ASN A 8 -9.73 0.85 15.01
N ASN A 9 -10.30 0.25 16.07
CA ASN A 9 -10.36 -1.20 16.25
C ASN A 9 -11.04 -1.93 15.09
N LEU A 10 -12.07 -1.32 14.47
CA LEU A 10 -12.74 -1.91 13.32
C LEU A 10 -11.81 -1.97 12.11
N PHE A 11 -11.07 -0.88 11.84
CA PHE A 11 -10.11 -0.85 10.74
C PHE A 11 -8.97 -1.86 10.97
N ALA A 12 -8.40 -1.89 12.18
CA ALA A 12 -7.36 -2.85 12.53
C ALA A 12 -7.84 -4.30 12.34
N LEU A 13 -9.10 -4.59 12.71
CA LEU A 13 -9.69 -5.91 12.47
C LEU A 13 -9.82 -6.21 10.98
N ILE A 14 -10.36 -5.28 10.19
CA ILE A 14 -10.52 -5.44 8.74
C ILE A 14 -9.17 -5.66 8.05
N ASP A 15 -8.12 -4.95 8.48
CA ASP A 15 -6.76 -5.10 7.92
C ASP A 15 -6.14 -6.49 8.21
N THR A 16 -6.67 -7.24 9.18
CA THR A 16 -6.24 -8.62 9.47
C THR A 16 -7.05 -9.69 8.74
N VAL A 17 -8.19 -9.33 8.15
CA VAL A 17 -9.00 -10.27 7.36
C VAL A 17 -8.26 -10.61 6.06
N GLY A 18 -8.15 -11.88 5.72
CA GLY A 18 -7.46 -12.32 4.50
C GLY A 18 -8.08 -11.72 3.23
N VAL A 19 -7.23 -11.33 2.28
CA VAL A 19 -7.61 -10.57 1.08
C VAL A 19 -8.74 -11.20 0.27
N ASN A 20 -8.78 -12.52 0.15
CA ASN A 20 -9.85 -13.21 -0.59
C ASN A 20 -11.22 -13.07 0.09
N HIS A 21 -11.26 -13.02 1.42
CA HIS A 21 -12.50 -12.76 2.16
C HIS A 21 -12.99 -11.33 1.97
N LEU A 22 -12.07 -10.36 1.95
CA LEU A 22 -12.43 -8.96 1.66
C LEU A 22 -12.94 -8.79 0.23
N ILE A 23 -12.32 -9.45 -0.73
CA ILE A 23 -12.78 -9.45 -2.13
C ILE A 23 -14.21 -10.01 -2.21
N ALA A 24 -14.45 -11.19 -1.64
CA ALA A 24 -15.78 -11.80 -1.64
C ALA A 24 -16.82 -10.93 -0.92
N TYR A 25 -16.44 -10.30 0.19
CA TYR A 25 -17.30 -9.39 0.93
C TYR A 25 -17.68 -8.16 0.09
N THR A 26 -16.70 -7.50 -0.56
CA THR A 26 -16.97 -6.32 -1.39
C THR A 26 -17.78 -6.63 -2.63
N GLU A 27 -17.60 -7.79 -3.26
CA GLU A 27 -18.42 -8.26 -4.36
C GLU A 27 -19.89 -8.45 -3.91
N ARG A 28 -20.10 -8.98 -2.72
CA ARG A 28 -21.44 -9.16 -2.12
C ARG A 28 -22.09 -7.84 -1.75
N LEU A 29 -21.32 -6.87 -1.25
CA LEU A 29 -21.82 -5.51 -1.03
C LEU A 29 -22.34 -4.86 -2.32
N GLN A 30 -21.59 -5.01 -3.42
CA GLN A 30 -21.94 -4.41 -4.72
C GLN A 30 -23.10 -5.15 -5.41
N LYS A 31 -23.25 -6.44 -5.15
CA LYS A 31 -24.29 -7.30 -5.77
C LYS A 31 -25.05 -8.10 -4.71
N PRO A 32 -25.89 -7.45 -3.90
CA PRO A 32 -26.64 -8.14 -2.86
C PRO A 32 -27.60 -9.17 -3.48
N GLN A 33 -27.46 -10.43 -3.08
CA GLN A 33 -28.22 -11.55 -3.65
C GLN A 33 -29.51 -11.83 -2.87
N THR A 34 -29.52 -11.52 -1.57
CA THR A 34 -30.62 -11.82 -0.67
C THR A 34 -31.21 -10.57 -0.01
N ALA A 35 -32.39 -10.70 0.58
CA ALA A 35 -32.99 -9.65 1.41
C ALA A 35 -32.10 -9.32 2.63
N PHE A 36 -31.43 -10.33 3.18
CA PHE A 36 -30.47 -10.17 4.27
C PHE A 36 -29.24 -9.36 3.85
N ASP A 37 -28.68 -9.61 2.67
CA ASP A 37 -27.57 -8.82 2.14
C ASP A 37 -27.95 -7.34 2.01
N ARG A 38 -29.14 -7.04 1.49
CA ARG A 38 -29.64 -5.66 1.39
C ARG A 38 -29.81 -5.00 2.76
N PHE A 39 -30.31 -5.76 3.75
CA PHE A 39 -30.45 -5.27 5.11
C PHE A 39 -29.09 -4.94 5.75
N ILE A 40 -28.08 -5.81 5.57
CA ILE A 40 -26.73 -5.58 6.06
C ILE A 40 -26.08 -4.38 5.35
N ASN A 41 -26.18 -4.29 4.02
CA ASN A 41 -25.58 -3.21 3.23
C ASN A 41 -26.07 -1.82 3.65
N GLN A 42 -27.35 -1.69 4.04
CA GLN A 42 -27.91 -0.43 4.53
C GLN A 42 -27.28 0.06 5.86
N ARG A 43 -26.58 -0.82 6.57
CA ARG A 43 -26.00 -0.57 7.90
C ARG A 43 -24.49 -0.72 7.93
N SER A 44 -23.91 -1.22 6.85
CA SER A 44 -22.48 -1.43 6.72
C SER A 44 -21.79 -0.21 6.11
N TYR A 45 -20.51 -0.07 6.41
CA TYR A 45 -19.64 0.85 5.68
C TYR A 45 -19.46 0.31 4.26
N THR A 46 -19.77 1.13 3.26
CA THR A 46 -19.83 0.70 1.85
C THR A 46 -18.93 1.54 0.92
N ASP A 47 -18.02 2.34 1.49
CA ASP A 47 -17.10 3.14 0.69
C ASP A 47 -16.18 2.25 -0.14
N THR A 48 -16.31 2.36 -1.46
CA THR A 48 -15.56 1.54 -2.40
C THR A 48 -14.08 1.90 -2.45
N ASP A 49 -13.73 3.17 -2.26
CA ASP A 49 -12.33 3.60 -2.22
C ASP A 49 -11.60 2.98 -1.03
N TYR A 50 -12.24 3.00 0.14
CA TYR A 50 -11.75 2.37 1.35
C TYR A 50 -11.40 0.89 1.15
N PHE A 51 -12.34 0.11 0.61
CA PHE A 51 -12.12 -1.31 0.39
C PHE A 51 -11.11 -1.59 -0.72
N ASN A 52 -11.14 -0.83 -1.81
CA ASN A 52 -10.15 -0.99 -2.88
C ASN A 52 -8.73 -0.70 -2.38
N GLU A 53 -8.54 0.32 -1.54
CA GLU A 53 -7.26 0.64 -0.94
C GLU A 53 -6.74 -0.50 -0.03
N ILE A 54 -7.60 -1.03 0.87
CA ILE A 54 -7.20 -2.13 1.77
C ILE A 54 -6.86 -3.39 0.97
N ILE A 55 -7.73 -3.78 0.04
CA ILE A 55 -7.51 -4.97 -0.79
C ILE A 55 -6.21 -4.82 -1.59
N GLY A 56 -5.99 -3.66 -2.21
CA GLY A 56 -4.75 -3.37 -2.94
C GLY A 56 -3.51 -3.49 -2.05
N THR A 57 -3.56 -2.96 -0.83
CA THR A 57 -2.46 -3.04 0.13
C THR A 57 -2.19 -4.47 0.60
N GLN A 58 -3.22 -5.26 0.87
CA GLN A 58 -3.06 -6.67 1.22
C GLN A 58 -2.52 -7.49 0.05
N CYS A 59 -2.95 -7.20 -1.18
CA CYS A 59 -2.38 -7.81 -2.37
C CYS A 59 -0.87 -7.50 -2.51
N LEU A 60 -0.43 -6.27 -2.17
CA LEU A 60 1.00 -5.94 -2.12
C LEU A 60 1.75 -6.78 -1.09
N ARG A 61 1.20 -6.97 0.12
CA ARG A 61 1.79 -7.83 1.16
C ARG A 61 1.96 -9.28 0.69
N GLU A 62 1.03 -9.76 -0.10
CA GLU A 62 1.04 -11.12 -0.65
C GLU A 62 1.78 -11.21 -2.01
N MET A 63 2.45 -10.14 -2.44
CA MET A 63 3.15 -10.05 -3.74
C MET A 63 2.23 -10.33 -4.95
N ARG A 64 0.93 -10.11 -4.80
CA ARG A 64 -0.09 -10.24 -5.85
C ARG A 64 -0.20 -8.93 -6.63
N TYR A 65 0.86 -8.54 -7.31
CA TYR A 65 0.96 -7.19 -7.91
C TYR A 65 -0.08 -6.91 -8.99
N ALA A 66 -0.45 -7.89 -9.79
CA ALA A 66 -1.50 -7.73 -10.79
C ALA A 66 -2.86 -7.39 -10.15
N ASP A 67 -3.20 -8.06 -9.05
CA ASP A 67 -4.41 -7.76 -8.28
C ASP A 67 -4.29 -6.38 -7.60
N ALA A 68 -3.14 -6.06 -7.01
CA ALA A 68 -2.91 -4.75 -6.40
C ALA A 68 -3.14 -3.61 -7.40
N ILE A 69 -2.60 -3.71 -8.62
CA ILE A 69 -2.82 -2.76 -9.72
C ILE A 69 -4.32 -2.61 -10.02
N LYS A 70 -5.04 -3.74 -10.10
CA LYS A 70 -6.48 -3.75 -10.38
C LYS A 70 -7.30 -2.99 -9.34
N TYR A 71 -6.95 -3.14 -8.04
CA TYR A 71 -7.70 -2.53 -6.96
C TYR A 71 -7.28 -1.07 -6.75
N PHE A 72 -6.01 -0.74 -6.72
CA PHE A 72 -5.55 0.66 -6.64
C PHE A 72 -6.03 1.51 -7.82
N GLY A 73 -6.11 0.93 -9.03
CA GLY A 73 -6.64 1.64 -10.19
C GLY A 73 -8.12 2.03 -10.09
N LYS A 74 -8.84 1.57 -9.06
CA LYS A 74 -10.23 1.94 -8.77
C LYS A 74 -10.35 2.99 -7.67
N VAL A 75 -9.28 3.27 -6.94
CA VAL A 75 -9.28 4.26 -5.85
C VAL A 75 -9.29 5.67 -6.46
N SER A 76 -10.18 6.53 -5.98
CA SER A 76 -10.28 7.89 -6.50
C SER A 76 -9.04 8.74 -6.15
N ALA A 77 -8.71 9.71 -7.01
CA ALA A 77 -7.60 10.61 -6.78
C ALA A 77 -7.75 11.40 -5.46
N ALA A 78 -8.98 11.77 -5.09
CA ALA A 78 -9.24 12.48 -3.84
C ALA A 78 -8.92 11.63 -2.61
N PHE A 79 -9.25 10.33 -2.65
CA PHE A 79 -8.93 9.41 -1.56
C PHE A 79 -7.43 9.16 -1.46
N GLN A 80 -6.76 8.94 -2.59
CA GLN A 80 -5.30 8.79 -2.65
C GLN A 80 -4.58 10.01 -2.10
N TYR A 81 -5.02 11.22 -2.48
CA TYR A 81 -4.44 12.46 -1.98
C TYR A 81 -4.52 12.56 -0.45
N SER A 82 -5.67 12.23 0.14
CA SER A 82 -5.83 12.25 1.59
C SER A 82 -4.90 11.26 2.30
N LEU A 83 -4.67 10.07 1.71
CA LEU A 83 -3.72 9.08 2.22
C LEU A 83 -2.27 9.54 2.08
N ASN A 84 -1.90 10.09 0.93
CA ASN A 84 -0.55 10.57 0.68
C ASN A 84 -0.17 11.68 1.65
N THR A 85 -1.08 12.61 1.94
CA THR A 85 -0.86 13.68 2.93
C THR A 85 -0.55 13.11 4.31
N TYR A 86 -1.27 12.07 4.73
CA TYR A 86 -1.05 11.42 6.03
C TYR A 86 0.22 10.57 6.06
N LYS A 87 0.56 9.91 4.97
CA LYS A 87 1.69 8.95 4.85
C LYS A 87 2.92 9.52 4.15
N ASP A 88 2.89 10.80 3.79
CA ASP A 88 3.92 11.44 2.98
C ASP A 88 5.35 11.16 3.47
N GLY A 89 5.59 11.14 4.80
CA GLY A 89 6.89 10.83 5.36
C GLY A 89 7.50 9.47 4.98
N PHE A 90 6.68 8.49 4.60
CA PHE A 90 7.11 7.10 4.41
C PHE A 90 6.79 6.50 3.02
N MET A 91 6.09 7.23 2.16
CA MET A 91 5.79 6.80 0.80
C MET A 91 6.49 7.63 -0.27
N LYS A 92 6.96 8.82 0.07
CA LYS A 92 7.59 9.74 -0.89
C LYS A 92 8.99 9.37 -1.35
N TRP A 93 9.64 8.42 -0.70
CA TRP A 93 10.96 7.96 -1.09
C TRP A 93 10.87 6.96 -2.24
N ASP A 94 11.83 7.02 -3.17
CA ASP A 94 11.94 5.99 -4.19
C ASP A 94 12.27 4.64 -3.55
N PRO A 95 11.35 3.65 -3.61
CA PRO A 95 11.59 2.33 -3.02
C PRO A 95 12.64 1.52 -3.75
N PHE A 96 13.05 1.92 -4.96
CA PHE A 96 14.04 1.22 -5.77
C PHE A 96 15.44 1.85 -5.70
N SER A 97 15.61 2.85 -4.85
CA SER A 97 16.89 3.53 -4.61
C SER A 97 17.45 3.19 -3.23
N HIS A 98 18.78 3.16 -3.09
CA HIS A 98 19.46 3.09 -1.80
C HIS A 98 19.59 4.48 -1.15
N GLY A 99 19.39 5.54 -1.90
CA GLY A 99 19.49 6.94 -1.45
C GLY A 99 18.19 7.46 -0.83
N ARG A 100 18.19 8.76 -0.54
CA ARG A 100 16.99 9.52 -0.11
C ARG A 100 16.37 10.27 -1.29
N GLU A 101 16.27 9.63 -2.43
CA GLU A 101 15.62 10.17 -3.60
C GLU A 101 14.11 10.22 -3.37
N LYS A 102 13.52 11.40 -3.58
CA LYS A 102 12.09 11.61 -3.42
C LYS A 102 11.36 11.34 -4.73
N LEU A 103 10.22 10.70 -4.63
CA LEU A 103 9.26 10.63 -5.72
C LEU A 103 8.57 12.00 -5.91
N PRO A 104 8.08 12.31 -7.12
CA PRO A 104 7.30 13.51 -7.36
C PRO A 104 6.08 13.60 -6.43
N ASP A 105 5.77 14.80 -5.94
CA ASP A 105 4.54 15.05 -5.19
C ASP A 105 3.31 14.67 -6.01
N ASN A 106 2.25 14.23 -5.34
CA ASN A 106 1.00 13.74 -5.94
C ASN A 106 1.14 12.45 -6.78
N SER A 107 2.24 11.70 -6.60
CA SER A 107 2.35 10.37 -7.18
C SER A 107 1.36 9.41 -6.50
N ASP A 108 0.75 8.52 -7.29
CA ASP A 108 0.08 7.35 -6.74
C ASP A 108 1.12 6.32 -6.33
N TYR A 109 1.65 6.48 -5.12
CA TYR A 109 2.82 5.74 -4.66
C TYR A 109 2.59 4.22 -4.66
N LYS A 110 1.45 3.76 -4.15
CA LYS A 110 1.14 2.33 -4.05
C LYS A 110 0.88 1.72 -5.42
N TYR A 111 0.09 2.39 -6.25
CA TYR A 111 -0.20 1.94 -7.61
C TYR A 111 1.07 1.87 -8.46
N ASN A 112 1.90 2.90 -8.41
CA ASN A 112 3.15 2.95 -9.17
C ASN A 112 4.13 1.89 -8.69
N PHE A 113 4.23 1.67 -7.38
CA PHE A 113 5.03 0.60 -6.80
C PHE A 113 4.56 -0.78 -7.28
N ALA A 114 3.26 -1.05 -7.24
CA ALA A 114 2.68 -2.31 -7.72
C ALA A 114 3.01 -2.55 -9.20
N ARG A 115 2.89 -1.51 -10.04
CA ARG A 115 3.21 -1.59 -11.47
C ARG A 115 4.68 -1.90 -11.72
N GLU A 116 5.58 -1.23 -11.03
CA GLU A 116 7.02 -1.46 -11.19
C GLU A 116 7.40 -2.88 -10.74
N MET A 117 6.90 -3.34 -9.58
CA MET A 117 7.14 -4.69 -9.10
C MET A 117 6.61 -5.75 -10.07
N TYR A 118 5.41 -5.56 -10.60
CA TYR A 118 4.86 -6.44 -11.64
C TYR A 118 5.71 -6.45 -12.91
N SER A 119 6.13 -5.28 -13.39
CA SER A 119 7.00 -5.14 -14.56
C SER A 119 8.33 -5.85 -14.37
N LEU A 120 8.94 -5.71 -13.19
CA LEU A 120 10.18 -6.41 -12.84
C LEU A 120 9.99 -7.92 -12.83
N GLU A 121 8.89 -8.43 -12.24
CA GLU A 121 8.60 -9.88 -12.29
C GLU A 121 8.50 -10.41 -13.72
N GLN A 122 7.77 -9.72 -14.59
CA GLN A 122 7.62 -10.14 -15.99
C GLN A 122 8.98 -10.07 -16.71
N SER A 123 9.73 -8.99 -16.51
CA SER A 123 11.05 -8.82 -17.12
C SER A 123 12.05 -9.88 -16.68
N ILE A 124 12.07 -10.26 -15.39
CA ILE A 124 12.91 -11.33 -14.85
C ILE A 124 12.57 -12.67 -15.49
N LYS A 125 11.27 -12.98 -15.66
CA LYS A 125 10.81 -14.22 -16.30
C LYS A 125 11.23 -14.31 -17.78
N GLN A 126 11.21 -13.18 -18.49
CA GLN A 126 11.47 -13.10 -19.94
C GLN A 126 12.96 -12.94 -20.29
N THR A 127 13.77 -12.46 -19.35
CA THR A 127 15.19 -12.15 -19.61
C THR A 127 16.03 -13.43 -19.63
N VAL A 128 16.70 -13.68 -20.74
CA VAL A 128 17.59 -14.81 -20.95
C VAL A 128 19.02 -14.50 -20.50
N ASP A 129 19.49 -13.27 -20.74
CA ASP A 129 20.83 -12.84 -20.32
C ASP A 129 20.97 -12.87 -18.79
N PRO A 130 21.91 -13.69 -18.25
CA PRO A 130 22.07 -13.87 -16.82
C PRO A 130 22.49 -12.58 -16.08
N ASN A 131 23.33 -11.75 -16.69
CA ASN A 131 23.78 -10.51 -16.06
C ASN A 131 22.65 -9.48 -15.95
N ARG A 132 21.90 -9.30 -17.03
CA ARG A 132 20.71 -8.45 -17.05
C ARG A 132 19.64 -8.97 -16.08
N LYS A 133 19.44 -10.27 -16.03
CA LYS A 133 18.50 -10.90 -15.10
C LYS A 133 18.90 -10.65 -13.65
N ALA A 134 20.17 -10.77 -13.31
CA ALA A 134 20.69 -10.49 -11.98
C ALA A 134 20.44 -9.02 -11.57
N LEU A 135 20.66 -8.06 -12.45
CA LEU A 135 20.38 -6.64 -12.16
C LEU A 135 18.88 -6.39 -11.90
N LEU A 136 17.99 -7.02 -12.67
CA LEU A 136 16.54 -6.92 -12.46
C LEU A 136 16.13 -7.55 -11.10
N GLN A 137 16.73 -8.68 -10.74
CA GLN A 137 16.50 -9.33 -9.45
C GLN A 137 16.98 -8.47 -8.27
N ILE A 138 18.14 -7.84 -8.39
CA ILE A 138 18.66 -6.91 -7.39
C ILE A 138 17.68 -5.74 -7.21
N ARG A 139 17.21 -5.11 -8.29
CA ARG A 139 16.23 -4.02 -8.24
C ARG A 139 14.92 -4.47 -7.57
N TYR A 140 14.44 -5.67 -7.90
CA TYR A 140 13.25 -6.26 -7.29
C TYR A 140 13.42 -6.46 -5.77
N ILE A 141 14.57 -7.00 -5.34
CA ILE A 141 14.88 -7.22 -3.92
C ILE A 141 14.97 -5.89 -3.16
N ILE A 142 15.59 -4.87 -3.76
CA ILE A 142 15.64 -3.51 -3.17
C ILE A 142 14.23 -2.97 -2.95
N GLY A 143 13.34 -3.11 -3.94
CA GLY A 143 11.94 -2.70 -3.81
C GLY A 143 11.22 -3.43 -2.67
N LEU A 144 11.39 -4.74 -2.56
CA LEU A 144 10.82 -5.54 -1.47
C LEU A 144 11.34 -5.09 -0.11
N GLU A 145 12.65 -4.99 0.06
CA GLU A 145 13.28 -4.62 1.32
C GLU A 145 12.82 -3.22 1.77
N ASN A 146 12.84 -2.26 0.85
CA ASN A 146 12.41 -0.90 1.18
C ASN A 146 10.91 -0.81 1.49
N SER A 147 10.06 -1.61 0.86
CA SER A 147 8.60 -1.62 1.13
C SER A 147 8.25 -2.13 2.53
N ILE A 148 9.15 -2.86 3.18
CA ILE A 148 8.98 -3.34 4.55
C ILE A 148 9.64 -2.38 5.56
N ASN A 149 10.72 -1.74 5.15
CA ASN A 149 11.56 -0.90 6.02
C ASN A 149 11.29 0.60 5.83
N ARG A 150 12.02 1.25 4.93
CA ARG A 150 12.00 2.70 4.76
C ARG A 150 10.68 3.24 4.19
N CYS A 151 10.09 2.51 3.24
CA CYS A 151 8.83 2.85 2.59
C CYS A 151 7.67 1.98 3.11
N TRP A 152 7.71 1.61 4.38
CA TRP A 152 6.78 0.65 4.98
C TRP A 152 5.30 0.99 4.76
N ALA A 153 4.94 2.26 4.63
CA ALA A 153 3.56 2.69 4.40
C ALA A 153 3.01 2.27 3.02
N LEU A 154 3.85 1.76 2.11
CA LEU A 154 3.39 1.13 0.87
C LEU A 154 2.59 -0.16 1.13
N THR A 155 3.00 -0.93 2.13
CA THR A 155 2.43 -2.25 2.42
C THR A 155 1.75 -2.34 3.78
N GLN A 156 1.89 -1.33 4.66
CA GLN A 156 1.42 -1.36 6.03
C GLN A 156 0.74 -0.04 6.40
N TYR A 157 -0.18 -0.10 7.34
CA TYR A 157 -0.84 1.09 7.91
C TYR A 157 -0.27 1.47 9.28
N TYR A 158 0.43 0.54 9.92
CA TYR A 158 1.05 0.72 11.23
C TYR A 158 2.34 -0.08 11.31
N LYS A 159 3.37 0.45 11.94
CA LYS A 159 4.64 -0.22 12.16
C LYS A 159 5.09 -0.07 13.63
N GLY A 160 4.40 -0.78 14.54
CA GLY A 160 4.78 -0.89 15.94
C GLY A 160 5.11 0.44 16.64
N ASP A 161 6.04 0.45 17.56
CA ASP A 161 6.48 1.60 18.36
C ASP A 161 7.34 2.62 17.60
N MET A 162 7.18 2.74 16.29
CA MET A 162 7.96 3.67 15.45
C MET A 162 7.69 5.16 15.71
N ILE A 163 6.96 5.52 16.74
CA ILE A 163 6.91 6.91 17.25
C ILE A 163 8.34 7.43 17.53
N TYR A 164 9.26 6.55 17.89
CA TYR A 164 10.68 6.91 18.12
C TYR A 164 11.49 7.19 16.86
N TRP A 165 11.02 6.79 15.67
CA TRP A 165 11.75 7.00 14.41
C TRP A 165 11.35 8.28 13.67
N LEU A 166 10.28 8.94 14.06
CA LEU A 166 9.96 10.30 13.62
C LEU A 166 11.03 11.30 14.06
N ASP A 167 11.80 10.96 15.10
CA ASP A 167 12.94 11.76 15.57
C ASP A 167 14.19 11.71 14.67
N TYR A 168 14.25 10.86 13.65
CA TYR A 168 15.42 10.76 12.79
C TYR A 168 15.56 11.85 11.71
N ASP A 169 14.52 12.65 11.49
CA ASP A 169 14.64 13.90 10.72
C ASP A 169 14.89 15.12 11.62
N ILE A 170 15.08 14.92 12.92
CA ILE A 170 15.54 15.97 13.82
C ILE A 170 17.00 16.19 13.52
N ASP A 171 17.30 17.38 13.01
CA ASP A 171 18.66 17.88 12.86
C ASP A 171 19.28 18.04 14.26
N TRP A 172 20.01 17.01 14.68
CA TRP A 172 20.68 16.95 15.99
C TRP A 172 21.67 18.07 16.22
N THR A 173 22.07 18.81 15.15
CA THR A 173 22.94 19.99 15.26
C THR A 173 22.19 21.22 15.81
N LYS A 174 20.86 21.19 15.85
CA LYS A 174 20.01 22.28 16.31
C LYS A 174 19.43 22.08 17.72
N ARG A 175 19.95 21.16 18.52
CA ARG A 175 19.55 21.06 19.93
C ARG A 175 20.00 22.32 20.68
N PRO A 176 19.10 23.04 21.35
CA PRO A 176 19.53 24.04 22.31
C PRO A 176 20.30 23.35 23.43
N ALA A 177 21.41 23.97 23.83
CA ALA A 177 22.27 23.54 24.92
C ALA A 177 21.52 23.50 26.26
#